data_0b6a28adad22ed4e4a81370403dee230
#
_entry.id   0b6a28adad22ed4e4a81370403dee230
#
_cell.length_a   1.000
_cell.length_b   1.000
_cell.length_c   1.000
_cell.angle_alpha   90.00
_cell.angle_beta   90.00
_cell.angle_gamma   90.00
#
_symmetry.space_group_name_H-M   'P 1'
#
loop_
_entity.id
_entity.type
_entity.pdbx_description
1 polymer ?
#
loop_
_entity_poly.entity_id
_entity_poly.type
_entity_poly.pdbx_seq_one_letter_code
_entity_poly.pdbx_strand_id
1 'polypeptide(L)'
;VNKHDFPKIHFYDQDFVDIYNKTWNWLADYWISPSTGEVSPDGYFIYPVDGKYILDQSESIFSSFFLVYSNRNYPANKNLDYFYAQQEENGAIRWKYDTATDKALVDSQNPEGIGLPLFAWAEYNLYHKSANKRRVKEVMPILCKYMEWIDHTFKQENGLYSVPPECSTMFNAPRHEAFYPVDFNSCMAINAAHMSALGDILNDKDLSFQYKKLYFSLKTRINGLMWNSETGFYHDLKKDEQQLPQKTIAGFWPLLAELPNADRAAILIQHLSNPETFGTDHPFPTLSVDDPQFSENGEGFRGSVFPTFNFMVIKGLEKYQCYDLARECTIRHLYYILEGLSPVDTSKKGDLYEAYLPTKEGPAILSDTPQFPRRRFLHFLGLSTIALMIENVIGLNISLPRKTVDWVIPNLEIMGIEKLSLKRNLITILSNKSNRGWEIQMESEKLYYFTINILNQKKKTLPIPSGRCSMLIDKL
;
A
#
# COMPACT_ATOMS: atom_id res chain seq x y z
N VAL A 1 -12.32 -23.01 4.38
CA VAL A 1 -11.00 -22.46 4.00
C VAL A 1 -9.96 -23.31 4.70
N ASN A 2 -9.08 -23.92 3.93
CA ASN A 2 -7.94 -24.67 4.48
C ASN A 2 -6.97 -23.63 5.07
N LYS A 3 -6.92 -23.50 6.40
CA LYS A 3 -6.09 -22.52 7.14
C LYS A 3 -4.59 -22.60 6.84
N HIS A 4 -4.14 -23.53 5.99
CA HIS A 4 -2.74 -23.83 5.71
C HIS A 4 -2.33 -23.65 4.25
N ASP A 5 -3.19 -23.13 3.38
CA ASP A 5 -2.90 -23.02 1.94
C ASP A 5 -2.52 -21.58 1.53
N PHE A 6 -1.45 -21.09 2.13
CA PHE A 6 -0.81 -19.84 1.76
C PHE A 6 0.69 -20.08 1.44
N PRO A 7 1.34 -19.22 0.65
CA PRO A 7 2.73 -19.40 0.31
C PRO A 7 3.62 -19.37 1.55
N LYS A 8 4.64 -20.24 1.60
CA LYS A 8 5.61 -20.26 2.68
C LYS A 8 6.76 -19.35 2.35
N ILE A 9 7.20 -18.55 3.32
CA ILE A 9 8.42 -17.76 3.19
C ILE A 9 9.57 -18.41 3.94
N HIS A 10 10.77 -18.15 3.43
CA HIS A 10 12.04 -18.48 4.09
C HIS A 10 12.82 -17.20 4.32
N PHE A 11 13.28 -17.02 5.53
CA PHE A 11 14.08 -15.88 5.93
C PHE A 11 14.94 -16.28 7.13
N TYR A 12 16.11 -15.69 7.30
CA TYR A 12 17.02 -16.09 8.37
C TYR A 12 16.49 -15.76 9.77
N ASP A 13 15.65 -14.72 9.89
CA ASP A 13 15.00 -14.33 11.14
C ASP A 13 13.65 -15.00 11.29
N GLN A 14 13.58 -15.96 12.22
CA GLN A 14 12.37 -16.76 12.42
C GLN A 14 11.18 -15.92 12.93
N ASP A 15 11.43 -14.84 13.65
CA ASP A 15 10.35 -13.97 14.16
C ASP A 15 9.58 -13.32 13.00
N PHE A 16 10.26 -12.97 11.91
CA PHE A 16 9.62 -12.48 10.68
C PHE A 16 8.76 -13.55 10.01
N VAL A 17 9.24 -14.77 9.95
CA VAL A 17 8.47 -15.90 9.41
C VAL A 17 7.24 -16.17 10.28
N ASP A 18 7.38 -16.11 11.59
CA ASP A 18 6.30 -16.38 12.54
C ASP A 18 5.19 -15.31 12.46
N ILE A 19 5.54 -14.02 12.38
CA ILE A 19 4.54 -12.95 12.23
C ILE A 19 3.79 -13.05 10.90
N TYR A 20 4.48 -13.38 9.82
CA TYR A 20 3.88 -13.65 8.51
C TYR A 20 2.85 -14.78 8.60
N ASN A 21 3.23 -15.92 9.18
CA ASN A 21 2.34 -17.07 9.35
C ASN A 21 1.16 -16.76 10.26
N LYS A 22 1.38 -16.05 11.37
CA LYS A 22 0.31 -15.61 12.29
C LYS A 22 -0.71 -14.72 11.60
N THR A 23 -0.24 -13.77 10.78
CA THR A 23 -1.14 -12.88 10.05
C THR A 23 -2.07 -13.67 9.12
N TRP A 24 -1.55 -14.60 8.34
CA TRP A 24 -2.36 -15.47 7.49
C TRP A 24 -3.38 -16.30 8.29
N ASN A 25 -2.97 -16.84 9.42
CA ASN A 25 -3.87 -17.64 10.27
C ASN A 25 -5.02 -16.81 10.86
N TRP A 26 -4.77 -15.55 11.19
CA TRP A 26 -5.80 -14.65 11.75
C TRP A 26 -6.75 -14.09 10.70
N LEU A 27 -6.35 -14.04 9.44
CA LEU A 27 -7.21 -13.49 8.36
C LEU A 27 -8.56 -14.20 8.27
N ALA A 28 -8.61 -15.49 8.53
CA ALA A 28 -9.84 -16.27 8.48
C ALA A 28 -10.92 -15.73 9.42
N ASP A 29 -10.55 -15.15 10.55
CA ASP A 29 -11.48 -14.66 11.58
C ASP A 29 -12.18 -13.36 11.16
N TYR A 30 -11.71 -12.70 10.09
CA TYR A 30 -12.24 -11.42 9.58
C TYR A 30 -13.04 -11.57 8.29
N TRP A 31 -13.25 -12.78 7.79
CA TRP A 31 -14.17 -13.04 6.68
C TRP A 31 -15.58 -13.23 7.23
N ILE A 32 -16.39 -12.17 7.17
CA ILE A 32 -17.65 -12.08 7.87
C ILE A 32 -18.80 -11.94 6.88
N SER A 33 -19.85 -12.74 7.10
CA SER A 33 -21.14 -12.57 6.45
C SER A 33 -21.94 -11.48 7.17
N PRO A 34 -22.23 -10.33 6.53
CA PRO A 34 -22.98 -9.25 7.17
C PRO A 34 -24.40 -9.65 7.58
N SER A 35 -24.98 -10.64 6.91
CA SER A 35 -26.35 -11.11 7.21
C SER A 35 -26.45 -11.94 8.48
N THR A 36 -25.39 -12.65 8.86
CA THR A 36 -25.37 -13.51 10.05
C THR A 36 -24.39 -13.00 11.13
N GLY A 37 -23.44 -12.15 10.77
CA GLY A 37 -22.35 -11.74 11.65
C GLY A 37 -21.32 -12.82 11.92
N GLU A 38 -21.41 -13.96 11.23
CA GLU A 38 -20.55 -15.11 11.42
C GLU A 38 -19.41 -15.14 10.39
N VAL A 39 -18.33 -15.81 10.76
CA VAL A 39 -17.22 -16.10 9.83
C VAL A 39 -17.71 -16.99 8.71
N SER A 40 -17.54 -16.56 7.47
CA SER A 40 -18.00 -17.26 6.28
C SER A 40 -17.03 -17.10 5.11
N PRO A 41 -16.71 -18.17 4.36
CA PRO A 41 -15.91 -18.07 3.14
C PRO A 41 -16.54 -17.16 2.07
N ASP A 42 -17.87 -17.02 2.09
CA ASP A 42 -18.61 -16.14 1.18
C ASP A 42 -18.79 -14.72 1.71
N GLY A 43 -18.25 -14.43 2.89
CA GLY A 43 -18.27 -13.12 3.53
C GLY A 43 -17.37 -12.10 2.85
N TYR A 44 -17.27 -10.94 3.48
CA TYR A 44 -16.34 -9.88 3.13
C TYR A 44 -15.21 -9.80 4.17
N PHE A 45 -14.09 -9.25 3.79
CA PHE A 45 -13.00 -8.96 4.72
C PHE A 45 -13.34 -7.70 5.50
N ILE A 46 -13.85 -7.87 6.72
CA ILE A 46 -14.38 -6.80 7.58
C ILE A 46 -13.77 -6.89 8.97
N TYR A 47 -13.40 -5.74 9.52
CA TYR A 47 -13.10 -5.58 10.94
C TYR A 47 -14.37 -5.08 11.64
N PRO A 48 -15.07 -5.92 12.42
CA PRO A 48 -16.31 -5.51 13.07
C PRO A 48 -16.04 -4.53 14.22
N VAL A 49 -16.83 -3.47 14.30
CA VAL A 49 -16.78 -2.49 15.38
C VAL A 49 -18.17 -2.36 16.01
N ASP A 50 -18.27 -2.66 17.28
CA ASP A 50 -19.54 -2.57 18.07
C ASP A 50 -20.74 -3.22 17.38
N GLY A 51 -20.51 -4.41 16.79
CA GLY A 51 -21.54 -5.16 16.07
C GLY A 51 -21.94 -4.58 14.71
N LYS A 52 -21.22 -3.58 14.22
CA LYS A 52 -21.40 -3.00 12.90
C LYS A 52 -20.42 -3.59 11.91
N TYR A 53 -20.90 -3.87 10.70
CA TYR A 53 -20.15 -4.46 9.59
C TYR A 53 -20.02 -3.42 8.47
N ILE A 54 -19.03 -2.54 8.62
CA ILE A 54 -18.78 -1.41 7.70
C ILE A 54 -17.65 -1.80 6.75
N LEU A 55 -17.84 -1.58 5.45
CA LEU A 55 -16.77 -1.60 4.47
C LEU A 55 -16.27 -0.17 4.24
N ASP A 56 -14.99 0.02 4.44
CA ASP A 56 -14.26 1.25 4.16
C ASP A 56 -13.47 1.08 2.86
N GLN A 57 -13.49 2.12 2.01
CA GLN A 57 -12.84 2.12 0.71
C GLN A 57 -11.32 1.94 0.82
N SER A 58 -10.67 2.71 1.70
CA SER A 58 -9.22 2.62 1.89
C SER A 58 -8.80 1.27 2.43
N GLU A 59 -9.51 0.76 3.44
CA GLU A 59 -9.26 -0.57 4.02
C GLU A 59 -9.38 -1.67 2.96
N SER A 60 -10.37 -1.56 2.09
CA SER A 60 -10.63 -2.55 1.02
C SER A 60 -9.61 -2.47 -0.11
N ILE A 61 -9.21 -1.27 -0.51
CA ILE A 61 -8.17 -1.06 -1.51
C ILE A 61 -6.83 -1.61 -1.00
N PHE A 62 -6.41 -1.19 0.18
CA PHE A 62 -5.10 -1.58 0.71
C PHE A 62 -5.01 -3.07 1.03
N SER A 63 -6.06 -3.68 1.56
CA SER A 63 -6.05 -5.13 1.82
C SER A 63 -5.91 -5.97 0.56
N SER A 64 -6.34 -5.48 -0.59
CA SER A 64 -6.18 -6.19 -1.87
C SER A 64 -4.70 -6.45 -2.23
N PHE A 65 -3.78 -5.59 -1.79
CA PHE A 65 -2.36 -5.72 -2.11
C PHE A 65 -1.68 -6.92 -1.45
N PHE A 66 -2.16 -7.39 -0.31
CA PHE A 66 -1.61 -8.59 0.31
C PHE A 66 -2.50 -9.84 0.16
N LEU A 67 -3.81 -9.69 0.13
CA LEU A 67 -4.74 -10.81 -0.06
C LEU A 67 -4.48 -11.55 -1.39
N VAL A 68 -4.03 -10.84 -2.39
CA VAL A 68 -3.74 -11.39 -3.73
C VAL A 68 -2.70 -12.51 -3.70
N TYR A 69 -1.85 -12.59 -2.68
CA TYR A 69 -0.86 -13.66 -2.52
C TYR A 69 -1.46 -15.00 -2.09
N SER A 70 -2.71 -15.00 -1.62
CA SER A 70 -3.50 -16.21 -1.38
C SER A 70 -4.93 -16.07 -1.94
N ASN A 71 -5.04 -15.58 -3.15
CA ASN A 71 -6.30 -15.17 -3.78
C ASN A 71 -7.33 -16.29 -3.93
N ARG A 72 -6.90 -17.57 -3.89
CA ARG A 72 -7.82 -18.73 -3.91
C ARG A 72 -8.61 -18.85 -2.61
N ASN A 73 -7.97 -18.53 -1.49
CA ASN A 73 -8.58 -18.62 -0.16
C ASN A 73 -9.18 -17.29 0.28
N TYR A 74 -8.56 -16.20 -0.09
CA TYR A 74 -8.91 -14.83 0.28
C TYR A 74 -9.02 -13.96 -0.97
N PRO A 75 -10.17 -13.99 -1.69
CA PRO A 75 -10.33 -13.26 -2.94
C PRO A 75 -10.10 -11.75 -2.76
N ALA A 76 -8.97 -11.26 -3.27
CA ALA A 76 -8.54 -9.87 -3.08
C ALA A 76 -9.49 -8.83 -3.71
N ASN A 77 -10.30 -9.26 -4.68
CA ASN A 77 -11.27 -8.41 -5.36
C ASN A 77 -12.63 -8.32 -4.64
N LYS A 78 -12.90 -9.17 -3.66
CA LYS A 78 -14.23 -9.32 -3.06
C LYS A 78 -14.81 -8.01 -2.52
N ASN A 79 -14.01 -7.30 -1.71
CA ASN A 79 -14.44 -6.01 -1.15
C ASN A 79 -14.55 -4.93 -2.23
N LEU A 80 -13.65 -4.93 -3.22
CA LEU A 80 -13.71 -3.96 -4.31
C LEU A 80 -15.00 -4.11 -5.13
N ASP A 81 -15.40 -5.34 -5.41
CA ASP A 81 -16.63 -5.65 -6.15
C ASP A 81 -17.87 -5.13 -5.42
N TYR A 82 -17.87 -5.14 -4.08
CA TYR A 82 -18.93 -4.53 -3.29
C TYR A 82 -19.05 -3.03 -3.59
N PHE A 83 -17.94 -2.29 -3.56
CA PHE A 83 -17.95 -0.85 -3.86
C PHE A 83 -18.42 -0.56 -5.29
N TYR A 84 -18.01 -1.38 -6.25
CA TYR A 84 -18.45 -1.23 -7.65
C TYR A 84 -19.94 -1.47 -7.82
N ALA A 85 -20.49 -2.42 -7.07
CA ALA A 85 -21.93 -2.70 -7.07
C ALA A 85 -22.76 -1.55 -6.46
N GLN A 86 -22.16 -0.71 -5.62
CA GLN A 86 -22.81 0.44 -5.01
C GLN A 86 -22.70 1.73 -5.85
N GLN A 87 -22.06 1.67 -7.04
CA GLN A 87 -21.90 2.86 -7.87
C GLN A 87 -23.25 3.49 -8.23
N GLU A 88 -23.39 4.77 -7.91
CA GLU A 88 -24.58 5.55 -8.23
C GLU A 88 -24.66 5.91 -9.73
N GLU A 89 -25.84 6.35 -10.19
CA GLU A 89 -26.05 6.68 -11.60
C GLU A 89 -25.11 7.78 -12.11
N ASN A 90 -24.79 8.76 -11.25
CA ASN A 90 -23.83 9.83 -11.53
C ASN A 90 -22.36 9.39 -11.49
N GLY A 91 -22.08 8.13 -11.18
CA GLY A 91 -20.74 7.56 -11.08
C GLY A 91 -20.14 7.56 -9.68
N ALA A 92 -20.81 8.15 -8.70
CA ALA A 92 -20.31 8.23 -7.33
C ALA A 92 -20.15 6.84 -6.69
N ILE A 93 -19.00 6.66 -6.01
CA ILE A 93 -18.77 5.56 -5.07
C ILE A 93 -18.37 6.23 -3.77
N ARG A 94 -19.11 5.93 -2.69
CA ARG A 94 -18.86 6.56 -1.39
C ARG A 94 -17.78 5.80 -0.63
N TRP A 95 -17.15 6.47 0.31
CA TRP A 95 -15.98 5.96 1.05
C TRP A 95 -16.29 4.83 2.03
N LYS A 96 -17.54 4.78 2.55
CA LYS A 96 -17.98 3.79 3.55
C LYS A 96 -19.41 3.39 3.33
N TYR A 97 -19.69 2.09 3.55
CA TYR A 97 -21.04 1.55 3.49
C TYR A 97 -21.31 0.66 4.71
N ASP A 98 -22.50 0.79 5.26
CA ASP A 98 -23.07 -0.20 6.19
C ASP A 98 -23.56 -1.39 5.36
N THR A 99 -22.89 -2.52 5.48
CA THR A 99 -23.18 -3.71 4.67
C THR A 99 -24.50 -4.42 5.04
N ALA A 100 -25.09 -4.09 6.19
CA ALA A 100 -26.41 -4.60 6.56
C ALA A 100 -27.56 -3.88 5.84
N THR A 101 -27.34 -2.64 5.43
CA THR A 101 -28.38 -1.78 4.82
C THR A 101 -28.01 -1.29 3.43
N ASP A 102 -26.78 -1.54 2.97
CA ASP A 102 -26.18 -1.00 1.74
C ASP A 102 -26.21 0.54 1.65
N LYS A 103 -26.30 1.21 2.80
CA LYS A 103 -26.34 2.66 2.86
C LYS A 103 -24.92 3.25 3.01
N ALA A 104 -24.64 4.27 2.23
CA ALA A 104 -23.46 5.08 2.41
C ALA A 104 -23.45 5.81 3.75
N LEU A 105 -22.30 5.82 4.41
CA LEU A 105 -22.07 6.56 5.64
C LEU A 105 -21.37 7.88 5.31
N VAL A 106 -22.10 8.96 5.37
CA VAL A 106 -21.60 10.32 5.14
C VAL A 106 -21.91 11.21 6.33
N ASP A 107 -21.15 12.25 6.52
CA ASP A 107 -21.30 13.20 7.61
C ASP A 107 -21.07 14.63 7.14
N SER A 108 -21.22 15.61 8.05
CA SER A 108 -21.04 17.03 7.73
C SER A 108 -19.60 17.40 7.36
N GLN A 109 -18.62 16.59 7.76
CA GLN A 109 -17.20 16.82 7.45
C GLN A 109 -16.83 16.29 6.06
N ASN A 110 -17.57 15.27 5.59
CA ASN A 110 -17.40 14.69 4.25
C ASN A 110 -18.77 14.34 3.66
N PRO A 111 -19.58 15.34 3.29
CA PRO A 111 -20.96 15.14 2.86
C PRO A 111 -21.08 14.33 1.57
N GLU A 112 -20.10 14.39 0.70
CA GLU A 112 -20.05 13.59 -0.54
C GLU A 112 -19.46 12.18 -0.30
N GLY A 113 -18.95 11.89 0.89
CA GLY A 113 -18.36 10.60 1.19
C GLY A 113 -17.22 10.25 0.24
N ILE A 114 -16.38 11.21 -0.12
CA ILE A 114 -15.22 10.95 -0.97
C ILE A 114 -14.11 10.25 -0.18
N GLY A 115 -13.53 9.20 -0.76
CA GLY A 115 -12.33 8.56 -0.25
C GLY A 115 -11.14 8.75 -1.19
N LEU A 116 -9.96 8.29 -0.79
CA LEU A 116 -8.80 8.34 -1.68
C LEU A 116 -9.03 7.50 -2.94
N PRO A 117 -8.87 8.10 -4.14
CA PRO A 117 -9.27 7.46 -5.40
C PRO A 117 -8.18 6.50 -5.92
N LEU A 118 -7.99 5.38 -5.27
CA LEU A 118 -6.90 4.44 -5.56
C LEU A 118 -7.37 3.09 -6.14
N PHE A 119 -8.61 2.98 -6.61
CA PHE A 119 -9.13 1.75 -7.21
C PHE A 119 -8.32 1.29 -8.42
N ALA A 120 -7.92 2.20 -9.31
CA ALA A 120 -7.16 1.82 -10.50
C ALA A 120 -5.77 1.27 -10.16
N TRP A 121 -5.14 1.77 -9.09
CA TRP A 121 -3.88 1.21 -8.60
C TRP A 121 -4.08 -0.23 -8.08
N ALA A 122 -5.14 -0.47 -7.30
CA ALA A 122 -5.47 -1.82 -6.84
C ALA A 122 -5.74 -2.77 -8.02
N GLU A 123 -6.55 -2.35 -8.99
CA GLU A 123 -6.88 -3.18 -10.17
C GLU A 123 -5.65 -3.46 -11.05
N TYR A 124 -4.75 -2.49 -11.19
CA TYR A 124 -3.48 -2.69 -11.89
C TYR A 124 -2.60 -3.75 -11.18
N ASN A 125 -2.50 -3.67 -9.85
CA ASN A 125 -1.80 -4.70 -9.08
C ASN A 125 -2.46 -6.07 -9.21
N LEU A 126 -3.78 -6.15 -9.09
CA LEU A 126 -4.53 -7.41 -9.28
C LEU A 126 -4.30 -8.00 -10.67
N TYR A 127 -4.27 -7.17 -11.71
CA TYR A 127 -3.97 -7.63 -13.06
C TYR A 127 -2.57 -8.25 -13.15
N HIS A 128 -1.55 -7.60 -12.59
CA HIS A 128 -0.19 -8.13 -12.60
C HIS A 128 -0.04 -9.44 -11.81
N LYS A 129 -0.85 -9.64 -10.79
CA LYS A 129 -0.84 -10.87 -9.98
C LYS A 129 -1.79 -11.97 -10.50
N SER A 130 -2.69 -11.67 -11.44
CA SER A 130 -3.68 -12.63 -11.94
C SER A 130 -3.66 -12.84 -13.45
N ALA A 131 -3.16 -11.88 -14.22
CA ALA A 131 -3.28 -11.80 -15.67
C ALA A 131 -4.77 -11.83 -16.17
N ASN A 132 -5.70 -11.35 -15.33
CA ASN A 132 -7.13 -11.38 -15.63
C ASN A 132 -7.56 -10.13 -16.42
N LYS A 133 -7.31 -10.14 -17.73
CA LYS A 133 -7.70 -9.05 -18.63
C LYS A 133 -9.23 -8.87 -18.73
N ARG A 134 -10.01 -9.94 -18.55
CA ARG A 134 -11.47 -9.87 -18.54
C ARG A 134 -11.96 -8.96 -17.42
N ARG A 135 -11.42 -9.13 -16.20
CA ARG A 135 -11.74 -8.26 -15.08
C ARG A 135 -11.43 -6.79 -15.39
N VAL A 136 -10.27 -6.50 -15.97
CA VAL A 136 -9.92 -5.12 -16.37
C VAL A 136 -10.99 -4.54 -17.31
N LYS A 137 -11.46 -5.32 -18.27
CA LYS A 137 -12.54 -4.90 -19.20
C LYS A 137 -13.86 -4.64 -18.46
N GLU A 138 -14.19 -5.45 -17.46
CA GLU A 138 -15.44 -5.34 -16.70
C GLU A 138 -15.44 -4.13 -15.75
N VAL A 139 -14.31 -3.84 -15.09
CA VAL A 139 -14.23 -2.73 -14.12
C VAL A 139 -13.97 -1.38 -14.77
N MET A 140 -13.37 -1.33 -15.94
CA MET A 140 -12.94 -0.09 -16.58
C MET A 140 -14.08 0.95 -16.76
N PRO A 141 -15.29 0.59 -17.22
CA PRO A 141 -16.40 1.54 -17.32
C PRO A 141 -16.81 2.12 -15.97
N ILE A 142 -16.73 1.32 -14.91
CA ILE A 142 -17.05 1.74 -13.52
C ILE A 142 -16.03 2.77 -13.05
N LEU A 143 -14.75 2.48 -13.27
CA LEU A 143 -13.66 3.39 -12.90
C LEU A 143 -13.71 4.70 -13.68
N CYS A 144 -14.06 4.66 -14.98
CA CYS A 144 -14.21 5.87 -15.79
C CYS A 144 -15.33 6.77 -15.24
N LYS A 145 -16.51 6.21 -14.95
CA LYS A 145 -17.62 6.97 -14.35
C LYS A 145 -17.26 7.56 -12.99
N TYR A 146 -16.53 6.80 -12.19
CA TYR A 146 -16.04 7.27 -10.89
C TYR A 146 -15.09 8.47 -11.05
N MET A 147 -14.17 8.42 -12.00
CA MET A 147 -13.26 9.53 -12.31
C MET A 147 -14.02 10.76 -12.84
N GLU A 148 -15.01 10.57 -13.67
CA GLU A 148 -15.87 11.65 -14.19
C GLU A 148 -16.66 12.33 -13.05
N TRP A 149 -17.19 11.55 -12.11
CA TRP A 149 -17.86 12.09 -10.93
C TRP A 149 -16.90 12.92 -10.06
N ILE A 150 -15.69 12.45 -9.82
CA ILE A 150 -14.67 13.21 -9.06
C ILE A 150 -14.32 14.50 -9.78
N ASP A 151 -14.07 14.45 -11.08
CA ASP A 151 -13.76 15.64 -11.88
C ASP A 151 -14.87 16.67 -11.83
N HIS A 152 -16.10 16.22 -12.01
CA HIS A 152 -17.27 17.12 -11.99
C HIS A 152 -17.53 17.75 -10.62
N THR A 153 -17.29 16.98 -9.55
CA THR A 153 -17.68 17.40 -8.19
C THR A 153 -16.58 18.22 -7.48
N PHE A 154 -15.30 17.87 -7.69
CA PHE A 154 -14.21 18.39 -6.83
C PHE A 154 -13.15 19.18 -7.58
N LYS A 155 -13.04 19.07 -8.91
CA LYS A 155 -12.01 19.78 -9.67
C LYS A 155 -12.30 21.27 -9.73
N GLN A 156 -11.26 22.07 -9.46
CA GLN A 156 -11.33 23.52 -9.47
C GLN A 156 -10.73 24.10 -10.76
N GLU A 157 -10.90 25.40 -10.98
CA GLU A 157 -10.42 26.12 -12.17
C GLU A 157 -8.91 25.98 -12.39
N ASN A 158 -8.14 25.94 -11.30
CA ASN A 158 -6.68 25.72 -11.37
C ASN A 158 -6.29 24.27 -11.73
N GLY A 159 -7.26 23.38 -11.88
CA GLY A 159 -7.07 21.96 -12.24
C GLY A 159 -6.67 21.05 -11.09
N LEU A 160 -6.58 21.55 -9.86
CA LEU A 160 -6.45 20.77 -8.64
C LEU A 160 -7.82 20.40 -8.08
N TYR A 161 -7.85 19.44 -7.17
CA TYR A 161 -9.06 18.99 -6.51
C TYR A 161 -9.15 19.56 -5.10
N SER A 162 -10.31 20.12 -4.77
CA SER A 162 -10.64 20.57 -3.43
C SER A 162 -11.58 19.56 -2.78
N VAL A 163 -11.09 18.91 -1.73
CA VAL A 163 -11.83 17.93 -0.96
C VAL A 163 -11.63 18.19 0.53
N PRO A 164 -12.56 17.73 1.40
CA PRO A 164 -12.34 17.82 2.84
C PRO A 164 -11.05 17.09 3.24
N PRO A 165 -10.19 17.66 4.09
CA PRO A 165 -8.96 16.99 4.58
C PRO A 165 -9.23 15.63 5.23
N GLU A 166 -10.42 15.45 5.80
CA GLU A 166 -10.90 14.24 6.47
C GLU A 166 -10.96 13.03 5.50
N CYS A 167 -11.08 13.25 4.20
CA CYS A 167 -11.10 12.18 3.20
C CYS A 167 -9.81 11.35 3.19
N SER A 168 -8.70 11.92 3.65
CA SER A 168 -7.40 11.25 3.77
C SER A 168 -7.24 10.44 5.04
N THR A 169 -8.25 10.43 5.92
CA THR A 169 -8.24 9.81 7.25
C THR A 169 -7.37 10.50 8.30
N MET A 170 -6.56 11.48 7.97
CA MET A 170 -5.72 12.24 8.90
C MET A 170 -6.49 13.39 9.59
N PHE A 171 -7.59 13.03 10.27
CA PHE A 171 -8.58 13.99 10.76
C PHE A 171 -8.08 14.98 11.83
N ASN A 172 -7.07 14.62 12.62
CA ASN A 172 -6.50 15.49 13.65
C ASN A 172 -5.09 16.02 13.32
N ALA A 173 -4.59 15.76 12.13
CA ALA A 173 -3.37 16.41 11.66
C ALA A 173 -3.59 17.93 11.53
N PRO A 174 -2.54 18.77 11.74
CA PRO A 174 -2.67 20.22 11.70
C PRO A 174 -2.79 20.76 10.26
N ARG A 175 -3.82 20.32 9.54
CA ARG A 175 -4.07 20.63 8.12
C ARG A 175 -5.51 21.07 7.83
N HIS A 176 -6.21 21.56 8.84
CA HIS A 176 -7.63 21.97 8.72
C HIS A 176 -7.87 23.10 7.72
N GLU A 177 -6.85 23.91 7.40
CA GLU A 177 -6.92 24.94 6.35
C GLU A 177 -6.59 24.40 4.94
N ALA A 178 -6.28 23.11 4.80
CA ALA A 178 -5.97 22.52 3.51
C ALA A 178 -7.21 22.52 2.60
N PHE A 179 -7.22 23.40 1.62
CA PHE A 179 -8.26 23.46 0.60
C PHE A 179 -7.93 22.55 -0.59
N TYR A 180 -6.65 22.48 -0.95
CA TYR A 180 -6.12 21.53 -1.92
C TYR A 180 -5.15 20.58 -1.20
N PRO A 181 -5.63 19.42 -0.72
CA PRO A 181 -4.77 18.46 -0.02
C PRO A 181 -3.78 17.81 -0.97
N VAL A 182 -2.52 17.73 -0.55
CA VAL A 182 -1.44 17.14 -1.35
C VAL A 182 -1.64 15.64 -1.55
N ASP A 183 -2.19 14.94 -0.56
CA ASP A 183 -2.47 13.51 -0.64
C ASP A 183 -3.56 13.19 -1.67
N PHE A 184 -4.70 13.86 -1.62
CA PHE A 184 -5.77 13.61 -2.59
C PHE A 184 -5.33 13.92 -4.02
N ASN A 185 -4.68 15.05 -4.23
CA ASN A 185 -4.18 15.44 -5.56
C ASN A 185 -3.10 14.48 -6.08
N SER A 186 -2.20 14.03 -5.20
CA SER A 186 -1.22 13.00 -5.54
C SER A 186 -1.88 11.66 -5.85
N CYS A 187 -2.90 11.26 -5.08
CA CYS A 187 -3.67 10.04 -5.34
C CYS A 187 -4.43 10.10 -6.66
N MET A 188 -4.94 11.28 -7.04
CA MET A 188 -5.54 11.48 -8.37
C MET A 188 -4.51 11.27 -9.48
N ALA A 189 -3.28 11.75 -9.31
CA ALA A 189 -2.20 11.50 -10.26
C ALA A 189 -1.82 10.01 -10.32
N ILE A 190 -1.72 9.32 -9.18
CA ILE A 190 -1.50 7.87 -9.10
C ILE A 190 -2.61 7.13 -9.85
N ASN A 191 -3.85 7.50 -9.59
CA ASN A 191 -5.00 6.85 -10.20
C ASN A 191 -5.04 7.09 -11.72
N ALA A 192 -4.79 8.33 -12.17
CA ALA A 192 -4.73 8.67 -13.59
C ALA A 192 -3.63 7.89 -14.33
N ALA A 193 -2.44 7.74 -13.75
CA ALA A 193 -1.38 6.93 -14.31
C ALA A 193 -1.78 5.47 -14.47
N HIS A 194 -2.47 4.89 -13.48
CA HIS A 194 -2.94 3.51 -13.54
C HIS A 194 -4.14 3.33 -14.47
N MET A 195 -5.05 4.31 -14.57
CA MET A 195 -6.11 4.32 -15.57
C MET A 195 -5.54 4.29 -16.98
N SER A 196 -4.50 5.09 -17.25
CA SER A 196 -3.78 5.07 -18.51
C SER A 196 -3.17 3.69 -18.81
N ALA A 197 -2.49 3.10 -17.82
CA ALA A 197 -1.89 1.77 -17.96
C ALA A 197 -2.94 0.66 -18.17
N LEU A 198 -4.09 0.74 -17.52
CA LEU A 198 -5.22 -0.18 -17.74
C LEU A 198 -5.80 -0.01 -19.14
N GLY A 199 -5.88 1.21 -19.65
CA GLY A 199 -6.26 1.49 -21.05
C GLY A 199 -5.30 0.83 -22.05
N ASP A 200 -4.01 0.89 -21.81
CA ASP A 200 -2.99 0.21 -22.62
C ASP A 200 -3.17 -1.32 -22.59
N ILE A 201 -3.47 -1.90 -21.44
CA ILE A 201 -3.77 -3.34 -21.31
C ILE A 201 -4.96 -3.74 -22.17
N LEU A 202 -5.97 -2.89 -22.27
CA LEU A 202 -7.16 -3.11 -23.11
C LEU A 202 -6.92 -2.78 -24.59
N ASN A 203 -5.77 -2.23 -24.97
CA ASN A 203 -5.46 -1.65 -26.27
C ASN A 203 -6.40 -0.49 -26.66
N ASP A 204 -6.95 0.20 -25.67
CA ASP A 204 -7.74 1.42 -25.84
C ASP A 204 -6.82 2.64 -25.75
N LYS A 205 -6.33 3.08 -26.91
CA LYS A 205 -5.37 4.17 -27.02
C LYS A 205 -5.96 5.53 -26.64
N ASP A 206 -7.23 5.75 -26.95
CA ASP A 206 -7.91 7.01 -26.66
C ASP A 206 -8.08 7.18 -25.14
N LEU A 207 -8.52 6.12 -24.48
CA LEU A 207 -8.65 6.08 -23.02
C LEU A 207 -7.30 6.25 -22.33
N SER A 208 -6.28 5.50 -22.78
CA SER A 208 -4.92 5.63 -22.27
C SER A 208 -4.40 7.05 -22.40
N PHE A 209 -4.58 7.69 -23.56
CA PHE A 209 -4.15 9.06 -23.81
C PHE A 209 -4.90 10.08 -22.94
N GLN A 210 -6.21 9.93 -22.77
CA GLN A 210 -7.03 10.80 -21.93
C GLN A 210 -6.48 10.86 -20.50
N TYR A 211 -6.23 9.72 -19.87
CA TYR A 211 -5.72 9.67 -18.51
C TYR A 211 -4.25 10.03 -18.39
N LYS A 212 -3.46 9.75 -19.41
CA LYS A 212 -2.08 10.24 -19.47
C LYS A 212 -2.03 11.76 -19.50
N LYS A 213 -2.92 12.42 -20.24
CA LYS A 213 -3.06 13.87 -20.26
C LYS A 213 -3.43 14.43 -18.88
N LEU A 214 -4.38 13.79 -18.18
CA LEU A 214 -4.75 14.17 -16.81
C LEU A 214 -3.54 14.03 -15.86
N TYR A 215 -2.82 12.92 -15.93
CA TYR A 215 -1.62 12.69 -15.14
C TYR A 215 -0.59 13.81 -15.33
N PHE A 216 -0.24 14.15 -16.56
CA PHE A 216 0.75 15.21 -16.81
C PHE A 216 0.25 16.60 -16.41
N SER A 217 -1.02 16.88 -16.54
CA SER A 217 -1.63 18.12 -16.03
C SER A 217 -1.46 18.21 -14.52
N LEU A 218 -1.79 17.18 -13.78
CA LEU A 218 -1.62 17.11 -12.32
C LEU A 218 -0.14 17.20 -11.92
N LYS A 219 0.74 16.49 -12.62
CA LYS A 219 2.18 16.55 -12.39
C LYS A 219 2.72 17.98 -12.48
N THR A 220 2.33 18.71 -13.50
CA THR A 220 2.74 20.10 -13.69
C THR A 220 2.24 20.99 -12.55
N ARG A 221 0.98 20.85 -12.15
CA ARG A 221 0.35 21.69 -11.14
C ARG A 221 0.86 21.38 -9.74
N ILE A 222 0.96 20.13 -9.38
CA ILE A 222 1.47 19.72 -8.06
C ILE A 222 2.93 20.15 -7.91
N ASN A 223 3.77 19.91 -8.91
CA ASN A 223 5.16 20.36 -8.89
C ASN A 223 5.31 21.88 -8.88
N GLY A 224 4.40 22.62 -9.53
CA GLY A 224 4.45 24.07 -9.61
C GLY A 224 3.93 24.77 -8.36
N LEU A 225 2.89 24.24 -7.72
CA LEU A 225 2.18 24.92 -6.63
C LEU A 225 2.49 24.34 -5.25
N MET A 226 2.69 23.03 -5.14
CA MET A 226 2.84 22.34 -3.84
C MET A 226 4.28 22.09 -3.42
N TRP A 227 5.23 22.06 -4.36
CA TRP A 227 6.65 21.93 -4.04
C TRP A 227 7.19 23.25 -3.46
N ASN A 228 7.92 23.13 -2.36
CA ASN A 228 8.67 24.23 -1.75
C ASN A 228 10.17 23.92 -1.78
N SER A 229 10.94 24.74 -2.49
CA SER A 229 12.39 24.52 -2.62
C SER A 229 13.19 24.85 -1.36
N GLU A 230 12.66 25.68 -0.46
CA GLU A 230 13.31 26.02 0.82
C GLU A 230 13.17 24.87 1.82
N THR A 231 12.00 24.26 1.89
CA THR A 231 11.75 23.12 2.79
C THR A 231 12.11 21.78 2.17
N GLY A 232 12.27 21.72 0.84
CA GLY A 232 12.50 20.46 0.11
C GLY A 232 11.34 19.48 0.25
N PHE A 233 10.10 19.99 0.27
CA PHE A 233 8.93 19.19 0.59
C PHE A 233 7.69 19.62 -0.21
N TYR A 234 6.69 18.74 -0.31
CA TYR A 234 5.37 19.06 -0.86
C TYR A 234 4.39 19.40 0.24
N HIS A 235 3.69 20.52 0.09
CA HIS A 235 2.77 21.07 1.09
C HIS A 235 1.33 21.14 0.57
N ASP A 236 0.38 21.03 1.49
CA ASP A 236 -1.02 21.38 1.22
C ASP A 236 -1.15 22.85 0.86
N LEU A 237 -2.18 23.20 0.10
CA LEU A 237 -2.49 24.59 -0.24
C LEU A 237 -3.78 25.05 0.43
N LYS A 238 -3.79 26.32 0.83
CA LYS A 238 -4.99 27.07 1.16
C LYS A 238 -5.80 27.40 -0.11
N LYS A 239 -6.98 27.94 0.07
CA LYS A 239 -7.87 28.36 -1.04
C LYS A 239 -7.23 29.39 -1.98
N ASP A 240 -6.40 30.26 -1.45
CA ASP A 240 -5.63 31.28 -2.19
C ASP A 240 -4.31 30.75 -2.77
N GLU A 241 -4.12 29.43 -2.76
CA GLU A 241 -2.93 28.71 -3.25
C GLU A 241 -1.65 28.94 -2.43
N GLN A 242 -1.75 29.61 -1.26
CA GLN A 242 -0.62 29.67 -0.34
C GLN A 242 -0.35 28.31 0.29
N GLN A 243 0.93 27.94 0.41
CA GLN A 243 1.35 26.69 1.04
C GLN A 243 1.14 26.75 2.56
N LEU A 244 0.63 25.64 3.11
CA LEU A 244 0.64 25.43 4.56
C LEU A 244 2.05 25.04 5.01
N PRO A 245 2.51 25.50 6.19
CA PRO A 245 3.87 25.23 6.64
C PRO A 245 4.10 23.79 7.12
N GLN A 246 3.04 23.07 7.46
CA GLN A 246 3.15 21.72 8.01
C GLN A 246 3.68 20.74 6.97
N LYS A 247 4.60 19.86 7.42
CA LYS A 247 5.07 18.70 6.69
C LYS A 247 4.37 17.47 7.24
N THR A 248 3.43 16.91 6.49
CA THR A 248 2.77 15.65 6.82
C THR A 248 3.30 14.52 5.94
N ILE A 249 3.09 13.28 6.37
CA ILE A 249 3.49 12.08 5.59
C ILE A 249 2.93 12.08 4.16
N ALA A 250 1.79 12.75 3.96
CA ALA A 250 1.16 12.90 2.64
C ALA A 250 2.05 13.58 1.59
N GLY A 251 3.02 14.40 2.02
CA GLY A 251 4.00 15.04 1.15
C GLY A 251 4.96 14.06 0.45
N PHE A 252 4.94 12.77 0.83
CA PHE A 252 5.69 11.71 0.13
C PHE A 252 4.87 10.99 -0.94
N TRP A 253 3.55 11.17 -1.01
CA TRP A 253 2.72 10.54 -2.05
C TRP A 253 3.11 10.95 -3.47
N PRO A 254 3.65 12.15 -3.71
CA PRO A 254 4.24 12.49 -5.01
C PRO A 254 5.32 11.54 -5.49
N LEU A 255 6.09 10.88 -4.61
CA LEU A 255 7.06 9.85 -5.00
C LEU A 255 6.35 8.66 -5.67
N LEU A 256 5.28 8.18 -5.06
CA LEU A 256 4.51 7.04 -5.59
C LEU A 256 3.88 7.38 -6.95
N ALA A 257 3.50 8.63 -7.16
CA ALA A 257 2.97 9.14 -8.41
C ALA A 257 4.06 9.49 -9.45
N GLU A 258 5.35 9.37 -9.11
CA GLU A 258 6.50 9.76 -9.96
C GLU A 258 6.43 11.23 -10.43
N LEU A 259 5.99 12.12 -9.53
CA LEU A 259 5.84 13.54 -9.85
C LEU A 259 7.16 14.32 -9.80
N PRO A 260 8.02 14.21 -8.75
CA PRO A 260 9.26 14.93 -8.70
C PRO A 260 10.26 14.40 -9.74
N ASN A 261 11.07 15.29 -10.28
CA ASN A 261 12.27 14.89 -11.02
C ASN A 261 13.30 14.27 -10.06
N ALA A 262 14.39 13.73 -10.60
CA ALA A 262 15.41 13.03 -9.81
C ALA A 262 16.01 13.90 -8.69
N ASP A 263 16.27 15.18 -8.96
CA ASP A 263 16.88 16.09 -7.98
C ASP A 263 15.93 16.39 -6.82
N ARG A 264 14.68 16.72 -7.12
CA ARG A 264 13.65 16.94 -6.10
C ARG A 264 13.32 15.67 -5.32
N ALA A 265 13.27 14.53 -5.98
CA ALA A 265 13.07 13.24 -5.33
C ALA A 265 14.20 12.94 -4.33
N ALA A 266 15.46 13.18 -4.71
CA ALA A 266 16.59 12.98 -3.81
C ALA A 266 16.50 13.88 -2.56
N ILE A 267 16.11 15.14 -2.72
CA ILE A 267 15.91 16.07 -1.60
C ILE A 267 14.75 15.59 -0.70
N LEU A 268 13.63 15.22 -1.29
CA LEU A 268 12.46 14.73 -0.55
C LEU A 268 12.78 13.45 0.24
N ILE A 269 13.51 12.51 -0.36
CA ILE A 269 13.91 11.24 0.25
C ILE A 269 14.84 11.46 1.46
N GLN A 270 15.67 12.51 1.46
CA GLN A 270 16.52 12.82 2.61
C GLN A 270 15.73 13.04 3.91
N HIS A 271 14.50 13.56 3.82
CA HIS A 271 13.62 13.69 4.99
C HIS A 271 13.31 12.36 5.68
N LEU A 272 13.31 11.26 4.95
CA LEU A 272 13.04 9.92 5.49
C LEU A 272 14.16 9.38 6.39
N SER A 273 15.36 9.91 6.26
CA SER A 273 16.54 9.56 7.07
C SER A 273 16.92 10.65 8.08
N ASN A 274 16.27 11.81 8.03
CA ASN A 274 16.53 12.90 8.93
C ASN A 274 15.68 12.76 10.22
N PRO A 275 16.32 12.54 11.39
CA PRO A 275 15.59 12.35 12.65
C PRO A 275 14.82 13.60 13.11
N GLU A 276 15.16 14.78 12.60
CA GLU A 276 14.42 16.03 12.89
C GLU A 276 13.11 16.15 12.06
N THR A 277 12.92 15.28 11.07
CA THR A 277 11.71 15.29 10.24
C THR A 277 10.99 13.96 10.28
N PHE A 278 11.29 13.00 9.41
CA PHE A 278 10.56 11.73 9.32
C PHE A 278 11.42 10.50 9.61
N GLY A 279 12.72 10.68 9.88
CA GLY A 279 13.66 9.60 10.16
C GLY A 279 13.66 9.15 11.62
N THR A 280 12.50 8.93 12.22
CA THR A 280 12.36 8.42 13.59
C THR A 280 12.81 6.96 13.69
N ASP A 281 13.03 6.48 14.92
CA ASP A 281 13.48 5.11 15.18
C ASP A 281 12.51 4.08 14.57
N HIS A 282 11.22 4.24 14.82
CA HIS A 282 10.19 3.57 14.05
C HIS A 282 9.77 4.47 12.86
N PRO A 283 10.15 4.18 11.62
CA PRO A 283 9.74 4.99 10.47
C PRO A 283 8.26 4.69 10.13
N PHE A 284 7.46 5.56 9.64
CA PHE A 284 7.61 7.00 9.46
C PHE A 284 6.46 7.66 10.20
N PRO A 285 6.67 8.74 10.98
CA PRO A 285 5.59 9.43 11.66
C PRO A 285 4.67 10.16 10.68
N THR A 286 3.43 10.34 11.06
CA THR A 286 2.43 11.06 10.23
C THR A 286 2.66 12.55 10.12
N LEU A 287 3.37 13.13 11.09
CA LEU A 287 3.74 14.54 11.13
C LEU A 287 5.25 14.65 11.37
N SER A 288 5.89 15.63 10.74
CA SER A 288 7.32 15.90 10.91
C SER A 288 7.67 16.22 12.35
N VAL A 289 8.79 15.71 12.85
CA VAL A 289 9.26 15.89 14.24
C VAL A 289 9.49 17.37 14.57
N ASP A 290 9.90 18.19 13.62
CA ASP A 290 10.12 19.63 13.79
C ASP A 290 8.82 20.46 13.85
N ASP A 291 7.64 19.84 13.69
CA ASP A 291 6.37 20.53 13.83
C ASP A 291 6.02 20.73 15.31
N PRO A 292 5.58 21.94 15.72
CA PRO A 292 5.20 22.21 17.11
C PRO A 292 4.07 21.31 17.66
N GLN A 293 3.28 20.71 16.80
CA GLN A 293 2.17 19.82 17.17
C GLN A 293 2.56 18.34 17.12
N PHE A 294 3.81 18.02 16.80
CA PHE A 294 4.31 16.63 16.84
C PHE A 294 4.18 16.06 18.25
N SER A 295 3.74 14.81 18.34
CA SER A 295 3.62 14.08 19.60
C SER A 295 4.40 12.76 19.56
N GLU A 296 5.32 12.57 20.50
CA GLU A 296 6.03 11.29 20.68
C GLU A 296 5.10 10.15 21.10
N ASN A 297 3.93 10.47 21.63
CA ASN A 297 2.89 9.49 21.95
C ASN A 297 2.00 9.15 20.77
N GLY A 298 2.28 9.74 19.62
CA GLY A 298 1.54 9.56 18.38
C GLY A 298 0.35 10.50 18.26
N GLU A 299 -0.53 10.55 19.25
CA GLU A 299 -1.76 11.35 19.30
C GLU A 299 -2.49 11.36 17.95
N GLY A 300 -2.88 10.15 17.51
CA GLY A 300 -3.47 9.97 16.19
C GLY A 300 -2.50 10.35 15.06
N PHE A 301 -2.90 11.29 14.23
CA PHE A 301 -2.11 11.73 13.05
C PHE A 301 -1.17 12.90 13.34
N ARG A 302 -0.70 13.03 14.60
CA ARG A 302 0.32 14.00 15.02
C ARG A 302 1.67 13.35 15.34
N GLY A 303 1.91 12.15 14.82
CA GLY A 303 3.18 11.46 15.02
C GLY A 303 3.09 9.93 15.00
N SER A 304 1.91 9.33 15.04
CA SER A 304 1.76 7.88 14.97
C SER A 304 2.33 7.32 13.67
N VAL A 305 2.83 6.09 13.73
CA VAL A 305 3.30 5.32 12.58
C VAL A 305 2.23 4.33 12.17
N PHE A 306 1.75 4.44 10.93
CA PHE A 306 0.73 3.56 10.36
C PHE A 306 1.32 2.63 9.29
N PRO A 307 1.04 1.33 9.33
CA PRO A 307 1.49 0.39 8.30
C PRO A 307 1.10 0.80 6.88
N THR A 308 -0.09 1.39 6.71
CA THR A 308 -0.58 1.87 5.40
C THR A 308 0.31 2.96 4.81
N PHE A 309 0.68 3.95 5.62
CA PHE A 309 1.50 5.06 5.15
C PHE A 309 2.93 4.61 4.88
N ASN A 310 3.47 3.71 5.73
CA ASN A 310 4.76 3.10 5.46
C ASN A 310 4.77 2.34 4.13
N PHE A 311 3.71 1.59 3.85
CA PHE A 311 3.55 0.92 2.56
C PHE A 311 3.61 1.91 1.39
N MET A 312 2.89 3.02 1.46
CA MET A 312 2.89 4.03 0.41
C MET A 312 4.27 4.68 0.22
N VAL A 313 4.96 5.03 1.30
CA VAL A 313 6.32 5.60 1.24
C VAL A 313 7.31 4.61 0.62
N ILE A 314 7.28 3.36 1.08
CA ILE A 314 8.17 2.30 0.57
C ILE A 314 7.93 2.04 -0.91
N LYS A 315 6.68 1.99 -1.36
CA LYS A 315 6.35 1.87 -2.79
C LYS A 315 6.79 3.10 -3.60
N GLY A 316 6.76 4.28 -2.99
CA GLY A 316 7.32 5.49 -3.58
C GLY A 316 8.84 5.41 -3.76
N LEU A 317 9.57 4.90 -2.77
CA LEU A 317 11.02 4.68 -2.85
C LEU A 317 11.41 3.73 -4.01
N GLU A 318 10.62 2.68 -4.23
CA GLU A 318 10.83 1.74 -5.34
C GLU A 318 10.73 2.43 -6.72
N LYS A 319 9.86 3.43 -6.86
CA LYS A 319 9.72 4.20 -8.10
C LYS A 319 11.00 4.93 -8.51
N TYR A 320 11.84 5.27 -7.52
CA TYR A 320 13.13 5.92 -7.70
C TYR A 320 14.31 4.96 -7.49
N GLN A 321 14.06 3.65 -7.50
CA GLN A 321 15.06 2.58 -7.38
C GLN A 321 15.88 2.63 -6.08
N CYS A 322 15.30 3.22 -5.02
CA CYS A 322 15.90 3.26 -3.68
C CYS A 322 15.59 1.98 -2.89
N TYR A 323 15.93 0.82 -3.48
CA TYR A 323 15.56 -0.49 -2.94
C TYR A 323 16.23 -0.80 -1.60
N ASP A 324 17.49 -0.37 -1.40
CA ASP A 324 18.21 -0.62 -0.14
C ASP A 324 17.56 0.14 1.02
N LEU A 325 17.23 1.42 0.81
CA LEU A 325 16.53 2.22 1.81
C LEU A 325 15.10 1.67 2.06
N ALA A 326 14.40 1.29 1.01
CA ALA A 326 13.07 0.69 1.12
C ALA A 326 13.10 -0.59 1.96
N ARG A 327 14.09 -1.46 1.77
CA ARG A 327 14.28 -2.68 2.56
C ARG A 327 14.66 -2.37 4.00
N GLU A 328 15.64 -1.49 4.22
CA GLU A 328 16.06 -1.07 5.56
C GLU A 328 14.89 -0.54 6.39
N CYS A 329 14.14 0.40 5.83
CA CYS A 329 12.96 0.97 6.51
C CYS A 329 11.87 -0.08 6.77
N THR A 330 11.66 -1.02 5.83
CA THR A 330 10.72 -2.12 6.02
C THR A 330 11.13 -3.02 7.18
N ILE A 331 12.40 -3.40 7.25
CA ILE A 331 12.92 -4.26 8.33
C ILE A 331 12.81 -3.55 9.67
N ARG A 332 13.18 -2.28 9.76
CA ARG A 332 13.04 -1.47 10.99
C ARG A 332 11.58 -1.39 11.43
N HIS A 333 10.67 -1.13 10.50
CA HIS A 333 9.23 -1.11 10.76
C HIS A 333 8.72 -2.45 11.31
N LEU A 334 9.12 -3.56 10.72
CA LEU A 334 8.74 -4.89 11.18
C LEU A 334 9.31 -5.23 12.55
N TYR A 335 10.52 -4.80 12.88
CA TYR A 335 11.07 -4.98 14.24
C TYR A 335 10.21 -4.28 15.29
N TYR A 336 9.75 -3.05 15.04
CA TYR A 336 8.87 -2.34 15.99
C TYR A 336 7.49 -2.99 16.11
N ILE A 337 6.97 -3.58 15.04
CA ILE A 337 5.74 -4.40 15.09
C ILE A 337 5.98 -5.64 15.97
N LEU A 338 7.10 -6.34 15.81
CA LEU A 338 7.46 -7.52 16.59
C LEU A 338 7.69 -7.18 18.07
N GLU A 339 8.36 -6.09 18.39
CA GLU A 339 8.53 -5.59 19.74
C GLU A 339 7.20 -5.25 20.41
N GLY A 340 6.25 -4.68 19.66
CA GLY A 340 4.89 -4.45 20.11
C GLY A 340 4.12 -5.74 20.40
N LEU A 341 4.40 -6.82 19.66
CA LEU A 341 3.81 -8.14 19.88
C LEU A 341 4.43 -8.87 21.08
N SER A 342 5.73 -8.71 21.28
CA SER A 342 6.49 -9.34 22.35
C SER A 342 7.32 -8.28 23.11
N PRO A 343 6.67 -7.43 23.94
CA PRO A 343 7.36 -6.34 24.62
C PRO A 343 8.49 -6.83 25.50
N VAL A 344 9.59 -6.07 25.54
CA VAL A 344 10.72 -6.31 26.45
C VAL A 344 10.26 -6.23 27.90
N ASP A 345 9.36 -5.30 28.23
CA ASP A 345 8.66 -5.24 29.50
C ASP A 345 7.58 -6.34 29.57
N THR A 346 7.93 -7.47 30.17
CA THR A 346 7.06 -8.64 30.29
C THR A 346 5.81 -8.42 31.15
N SER A 347 5.71 -7.29 31.86
CA SER A 347 4.49 -6.89 32.56
C SER A 347 3.40 -6.41 31.60
N LYS A 348 3.77 -6.03 30.36
CA LYS A 348 2.86 -5.59 29.32
C LYS A 348 2.43 -6.76 28.44
N LYS A 349 1.15 -6.81 28.16
CA LYS A 349 0.61 -7.76 27.18
C LYS A 349 0.79 -7.19 25.77
N GLY A 350 1.62 -7.84 24.95
CA GLY A 350 1.81 -7.46 23.56
C GLY A 350 0.63 -7.83 22.68
N ASP A 351 0.47 -7.09 21.59
CA ASP A 351 -0.47 -7.37 20.49
C ASP A 351 0.03 -6.69 19.21
N LEU A 352 -0.72 -6.87 18.12
CA LEU A 352 -0.58 -6.10 16.90
C LEU A 352 -1.55 -4.92 16.88
N TYR A 353 -1.10 -3.78 16.38
CA TYR A 353 -1.86 -2.54 16.44
C TYR A 353 -1.98 -1.86 15.08
N GLU A 354 -3.04 -1.10 14.89
CA GLU A 354 -3.24 -0.24 13.72
C GLU A 354 -2.17 0.85 13.58
N ALA A 355 -1.65 1.35 14.72
CA ALA A 355 -0.67 2.43 14.78
C ALA A 355 0.30 2.27 15.95
N TYR A 356 1.51 2.75 15.76
CA TYR A 356 2.64 2.59 16.67
C TYR A 356 3.26 3.94 17.04
N LEU A 357 4.05 3.93 18.13
CA LEU A 357 4.85 5.07 18.56
C LEU A 357 6.04 5.29 17.60
N PRO A 358 6.43 6.55 17.34
CA PRO A 358 7.51 6.85 16.40
C PRO A 358 8.92 6.70 16.98
N THR A 359 9.10 6.84 18.30
CA THR A 359 10.42 6.91 18.96
C THR A 359 10.71 5.77 19.93
N LYS A 360 9.74 4.90 20.16
CA LYS A 360 9.85 3.75 21.06
C LYS A 360 8.89 2.65 20.65
N GLU A 361 9.01 1.49 21.27
CA GLU A 361 8.09 0.37 21.05
C GLU A 361 6.69 0.62 21.62
N GLY A 362 5.70 -0.05 21.05
CA GLY A 362 4.34 -0.09 21.55
C GLY A 362 3.34 0.72 20.72
N PRO A 363 2.06 0.63 21.12
CA PRO A 363 0.97 1.27 20.41
C PRO A 363 0.97 2.78 20.61
N ALA A 364 0.63 3.52 19.58
CA ALA A 364 0.29 4.94 19.66
C ALA A 364 -0.99 5.16 20.47
N ILE A 365 -1.26 6.40 20.86
CA ILE A 365 -2.48 6.79 21.54
C ILE A 365 -3.25 7.87 20.76
N LEU A 366 -4.52 8.02 21.10
CA LEU A 366 -5.34 9.18 20.76
C LEU A 366 -6.19 9.49 22.00
N SER A 367 -5.92 10.60 22.67
CA SER A 367 -6.41 10.91 24.01
C SER A 367 -7.92 10.81 24.18
N ASP A 368 -8.68 11.27 23.17
CA ASP A 368 -10.14 11.29 23.20
C ASP A 368 -10.78 10.04 22.57
N THR A 369 -9.96 9.03 22.22
CA THR A 369 -10.44 7.81 21.53
C THR A 369 -9.81 6.57 22.17
N PRO A 370 -10.41 6.04 23.24
CA PRO A 370 -9.86 4.87 23.96
C PRO A 370 -9.73 3.60 23.12
N GLN A 371 -10.51 3.47 22.04
CA GLN A 371 -10.43 2.34 21.12
C GLN A 371 -9.26 2.43 20.14
N PHE A 372 -8.61 3.58 20.04
CA PHE A 372 -7.42 3.76 19.20
C PHE A 372 -6.16 3.35 19.97
N PRO A 373 -5.23 2.62 19.34
CA PRO A 373 -5.33 2.03 18.02
C PRO A 373 -6.13 0.71 18.05
N ARG A 374 -6.79 0.37 16.95
CA ARG A 374 -7.48 -0.92 16.80
C ARG A 374 -6.45 -2.05 16.93
N ARG A 375 -6.81 -3.11 17.65
CA ARG A 375 -5.95 -4.30 17.81
C ARG A 375 -6.17 -5.27 16.66
N ARG A 376 -5.08 -5.89 16.18
CA ARG A 376 -5.09 -6.87 15.08
C ARG A 376 -5.83 -6.36 13.85
N PHE A 377 -5.61 -5.09 13.53
CA PHE A 377 -6.23 -4.47 12.37
C PHE A 377 -5.51 -4.92 11.10
N LEU A 378 -5.87 -6.11 10.64
CA LEU A 378 -5.14 -6.83 9.59
C LEU A 378 -5.27 -6.17 8.23
N HIS A 379 -6.28 -5.33 7.99
CA HIS A 379 -6.44 -4.57 6.74
C HIS A 379 -5.22 -3.71 6.40
N PHE A 380 -4.53 -3.19 7.41
CA PHE A 380 -3.29 -2.43 7.24
C PHE A 380 -2.05 -3.22 7.62
N LEU A 381 -2.12 -4.03 8.69
CA LEU A 381 -1.00 -4.83 9.14
C LEU A 381 -0.52 -5.85 8.09
N GLY A 382 -1.45 -6.42 7.32
CA GLY A 382 -1.11 -7.35 6.24
C GLY A 382 -0.25 -6.73 5.14
N LEU A 383 -0.31 -5.41 4.96
CA LEU A 383 0.60 -4.69 4.08
C LEU A 383 2.06 -4.85 4.51
N SER A 384 2.33 -4.75 5.82
CA SER A 384 3.68 -4.87 6.37
C SER A 384 4.11 -6.33 6.52
N THR A 385 3.27 -7.16 7.14
CA THR A 385 3.62 -8.53 7.51
C THR A 385 3.53 -9.53 6.35
N ILE A 386 2.84 -9.21 5.27
CA ILE A 386 2.70 -10.05 4.08
C ILE A 386 3.29 -9.37 2.84
N ALA A 387 2.70 -8.27 2.39
CA ALA A 387 3.10 -7.65 1.12
C ALA A 387 4.55 -7.15 1.15
N LEU A 388 4.90 -6.29 2.10
CA LEU A 388 6.28 -5.79 2.23
C LEU A 388 7.28 -6.89 2.61
N MET A 389 6.84 -7.91 3.36
CA MET A 389 7.68 -9.08 3.64
C MET A 389 8.11 -9.78 2.35
N ILE A 390 7.19 -10.02 1.44
CA ILE A 390 7.48 -10.67 0.16
C ILE A 390 8.26 -9.75 -0.77
N GLU A 391 7.80 -8.51 -0.91
CA GLU A 391 8.24 -7.59 -1.95
C GLU A 391 9.51 -6.81 -1.59
N ASN A 392 9.74 -6.52 -0.31
CA ASN A 392 10.84 -5.65 0.16
C ASN A 392 11.82 -6.35 1.10
N VAL A 393 11.40 -7.26 1.95
CA VAL A 393 12.32 -8.06 2.78
C VAL A 393 12.93 -9.17 1.96
N ILE A 394 12.13 -10.03 1.35
CA ILE A 394 12.59 -11.07 0.43
C ILE A 394 12.99 -10.45 -0.91
N GLY A 395 12.26 -9.45 -1.38
CA GLY A 395 12.60 -8.66 -2.56
C GLY A 395 12.02 -9.18 -3.87
N LEU A 396 10.95 -10.00 -3.81
CA LEU A 396 10.31 -10.59 -4.99
C LEU A 396 9.19 -9.72 -5.54
N ASN A 397 9.27 -9.38 -6.82
CA ASN A 397 8.20 -8.74 -7.56
C ASN A 397 7.80 -9.59 -8.76
N ILE A 398 6.54 -10.00 -8.80
CA ILE A 398 6.03 -10.98 -9.76
C ILE A 398 4.98 -10.34 -10.66
N SER A 399 5.13 -10.55 -11.97
CA SER A 399 4.15 -10.13 -12.97
C SER A 399 3.76 -11.29 -13.87
N LEU A 400 2.54 -11.80 -13.69
CA LEU A 400 2.02 -12.90 -14.49
C LEU A 400 1.81 -12.55 -15.96
N PRO A 401 1.23 -11.38 -16.34
CA PRO A 401 1.04 -11.04 -17.73
C PRO A 401 2.36 -10.87 -18.49
N ARG A 402 3.39 -10.38 -17.80
CA ARG A 402 4.75 -10.24 -18.36
C ARG A 402 5.54 -11.55 -18.27
N LYS A 403 5.05 -12.53 -17.53
CA LYS A 403 5.76 -13.78 -17.21
C LYS A 403 7.16 -13.49 -16.62
N THR A 404 7.24 -12.52 -15.73
CA THR A 404 8.50 -12.08 -15.09
C THR A 404 8.43 -12.25 -13.58
N VAL A 405 9.58 -12.57 -13.02
CA VAL A 405 9.88 -12.48 -11.60
C VAL A 405 11.12 -11.61 -11.47
N ASP A 406 10.98 -10.48 -10.80
CA ASP A 406 12.10 -9.60 -10.49
C ASP A 406 12.50 -9.83 -9.03
N TRP A 407 13.75 -10.19 -8.79
CA TRP A 407 14.28 -10.37 -7.44
C TRP A 407 15.38 -9.35 -7.16
N VAL A 408 15.11 -8.46 -6.24
CA VAL A 408 16.06 -7.47 -5.75
C VAL A 408 16.70 -8.00 -4.47
N ILE A 409 17.95 -8.43 -4.53
CA ILE A 409 18.70 -9.01 -3.42
C ILE A 409 19.76 -8.01 -2.98
N PRO A 410 19.66 -7.41 -1.77
CA PRO A 410 20.69 -6.50 -1.25
C PRO A 410 21.93 -7.24 -0.77
N ASN A 411 21.79 -8.45 -0.28
CA ASN A 411 22.86 -9.33 0.23
C ASN A 411 22.49 -10.80 0.01
N LEU A 412 23.49 -11.66 0.08
CA LEU A 412 23.31 -13.10 -0.09
C LEU A 412 22.91 -13.72 1.25
N GLU A 413 21.63 -14.08 1.38
CA GLU A 413 21.03 -14.70 2.56
C GLU A 413 20.17 -15.88 2.16
N ILE A 414 19.87 -16.77 3.11
CA ILE A 414 18.87 -17.82 2.93
C ILE A 414 17.50 -17.18 3.00
N MET A 415 16.83 -17.08 1.87
CA MET A 415 15.51 -16.49 1.77
C MET A 415 14.77 -16.93 0.51
N GLY A 416 13.47 -16.74 0.51
CA GLY A 416 12.64 -17.00 -0.66
C GLY A 416 11.19 -17.29 -0.32
N ILE A 417 10.49 -17.81 -1.31
CA ILE A 417 9.07 -18.15 -1.21
C ILE A 417 8.82 -19.52 -1.87
N GLU A 418 8.01 -20.34 -1.21
CA GLU A 418 7.59 -21.64 -1.73
C GLU A 418 6.10 -21.67 -2.02
N LYS A 419 5.75 -22.36 -3.11
CA LYS A 419 4.37 -22.67 -3.50
C LYS A 419 3.47 -21.43 -3.58
N LEU A 420 4.00 -20.33 -4.07
CA LEU A 420 3.19 -19.17 -4.38
C LEU A 420 2.25 -19.52 -5.53
N SER A 421 0.95 -19.55 -5.23
CA SER A 421 -0.09 -19.79 -6.22
C SER A 421 -0.57 -18.49 -6.85
N LEU A 422 -0.20 -18.27 -8.10
CA LEU A 422 -0.68 -17.14 -8.88
C LEU A 422 -1.51 -17.68 -10.05
N LYS A 423 -2.83 -17.49 -9.99
CA LYS A 423 -3.80 -18.08 -10.90
C LYS A 423 -3.73 -19.63 -10.81
N ARG A 424 -3.27 -20.31 -11.85
CA ARG A 424 -3.11 -21.77 -11.91
C ARG A 424 -1.63 -22.20 -11.93
N ASN A 425 -0.76 -21.38 -11.42
CA ASN A 425 0.67 -21.54 -11.51
C ASN A 425 1.29 -21.53 -10.12
N LEU A 426 2.08 -22.53 -9.81
CA LEU A 426 2.87 -22.57 -8.59
C LEU A 426 4.30 -22.17 -8.90
N ILE A 427 4.83 -21.24 -8.12
CA ILE A 427 6.20 -20.75 -8.24
C ILE A 427 6.88 -20.93 -6.90
N THR A 428 8.09 -21.48 -6.93
CA THR A 428 9.01 -21.55 -5.80
C THR A 428 10.34 -20.91 -6.20
N ILE A 429 10.84 -20.00 -5.40
CA ILE A 429 12.13 -19.32 -5.61
C ILE A 429 12.82 -19.22 -4.26
N LEU A 430 13.98 -19.88 -4.14
CA LEU A 430 14.76 -19.96 -2.91
C LEU A 430 16.24 -19.63 -3.18
N SER A 431 16.83 -18.80 -2.35
CA SER A 431 18.27 -18.62 -2.26
C SER A 431 18.82 -19.47 -1.11
N ASN A 432 19.86 -20.24 -1.37
CA ASN A 432 20.49 -21.11 -0.39
C ASN A 432 22.00 -21.23 -0.64
N LYS A 433 22.72 -21.58 0.40
CA LYS A 433 24.15 -21.84 0.32
C LYS A 433 24.42 -23.34 0.22
N SER A 434 25.03 -23.78 -0.86
CA SER A 434 25.48 -25.15 -1.07
C SER A 434 27.00 -25.26 -0.91
N ASN A 435 27.53 -26.50 -1.02
CA ASN A 435 28.99 -26.74 -1.07
C ASN A 435 29.67 -26.07 -2.27
N ARG A 436 28.90 -25.63 -3.26
CA ARG A 436 29.40 -24.99 -4.49
C ARG A 436 29.34 -23.45 -4.43
N GLY A 437 28.74 -22.88 -3.38
CA GLY A 437 28.50 -21.45 -3.24
C GLY A 437 27.01 -21.12 -3.07
N TRP A 438 26.63 -19.89 -3.41
CA TRP A 438 25.22 -19.50 -3.36
C TRP A 438 24.47 -19.97 -4.60
N GLU A 439 23.36 -20.63 -4.38
CA GLU A 439 22.47 -21.17 -5.42
C GLU A 439 21.07 -20.55 -5.31
N ILE A 440 20.47 -20.27 -6.46
CA ILE A 440 19.05 -19.96 -6.57
C ILE A 440 18.36 -21.21 -7.10
N GLN A 441 17.42 -21.72 -6.32
CA GLN A 441 16.55 -22.83 -6.69
C GLN A 441 15.22 -22.26 -7.16
N MET A 442 14.78 -22.68 -8.35
CA MET A 442 13.53 -22.20 -8.95
C MET A 442 12.71 -23.41 -9.37
N GLU A 443 11.41 -23.33 -9.10
CA GLU A 443 10.43 -24.30 -9.58
C GLU A 443 9.23 -23.55 -10.14
N SER A 444 8.81 -23.90 -11.33
CA SER A 444 7.65 -23.29 -11.99
C SER A 444 6.96 -24.31 -12.88
N GLU A 445 5.63 -24.26 -12.96
CA GLU A 445 4.84 -25.10 -13.88
C GLU A 445 4.91 -24.61 -15.34
N LYS A 446 5.32 -23.36 -15.55
CA LYS A 446 5.37 -22.73 -16.89
C LYS A 446 6.69 -21.99 -17.09
N LEU A 447 7.05 -21.74 -18.33
CA LEU A 447 8.17 -20.90 -18.70
C LEU A 447 7.99 -19.47 -18.16
N TYR A 448 9.01 -18.97 -17.45
CA TYR A 448 9.11 -17.60 -16.96
C TYR A 448 10.46 -16.97 -17.33
N TYR A 449 10.47 -15.66 -17.34
CA TYR A 449 11.71 -14.88 -17.33
C TYR A 449 12.00 -14.40 -15.92
N PHE A 450 13.19 -14.72 -15.44
CA PHE A 450 13.67 -14.34 -14.12
C PHE A 450 14.72 -13.24 -14.26
N THR A 451 14.45 -12.09 -13.66
CA THR A 451 15.40 -11.00 -13.57
C THR A 451 15.91 -10.92 -12.16
N ILE A 452 17.21 -11.05 -11.99
CA ILE A 452 17.89 -10.88 -10.71
C ILE A 452 18.67 -9.58 -10.72
N ASN A 453 18.50 -8.78 -9.67
CA ASN A 453 19.26 -7.58 -9.39
C ASN A 453 19.94 -7.76 -8.03
N ILE A 454 21.22 -8.08 -8.04
CA ILE A 454 21.99 -8.31 -6.82
C ILE A 454 22.71 -7.02 -6.45
N LEU A 455 22.45 -6.52 -5.22
CA LEU A 455 23.11 -5.35 -4.64
C LEU A 455 22.97 -4.09 -5.50
N ASN A 456 21.92 -4.00 -6.32
CA ASN A 456 21.71 -2.92 -7.31
C ASN A 456 22.87 -2.70 -8.31
N GLN A 457 23.81 -3.64 -8.35
CA GLN A 457 25.03 -3.53 -9.18
C GLN A 457 24.98 -4.40 -10.44
N LYS A 458 24.23 -5.49 -10.37
CA LYS A 458 24.18 -6.49 -11.45
C LYS A 458 22.75 -6.90 -11.74
N LYS A 459 22.31 -6.67 -12.97
CA LYS A 459 20.99 -7.08 -13.45
C LYS A 459 21.15 -8.10 -14.58
N LYS A 460 20.49 -9.24 -14.46
CA LYS A 460 20.48 -10.29 -15.48
C LYS A 460 19.08 -10.89 -15.62
N THR A 461 18.64 -11.10 -16.85
CA THR A 461 17.39 -11.76 -17.16
C THR A 461 17.66 -13.12 -17.80
N LEU A 462 17.02 -14.14 -17.28
CA LEU A 462 17.18 -15.54 -17.68
C LEU A 462 15.82 -16.18 -17.90
N PRO A 463 15.65 -17.09 -18.88
CA PRO A 463 14.47 -17.92 -18.98
C PRO A 463 14.51 -19.01 -17.87
N ILE A 464 13.40 -19.17 -17.15
CA ILE A 464 13.18 -20.32 -16.25
C ILE A 464 12.34 -21.33 -17.01
N PRO A 465 12.87 -22.54 -17.28
CA PRO A 465 12.08 -23.59 -17.89
C PRO A 465 10.96 -24.08 -16.95
N SER A 466 9.98 -24.75 -17.49
CA SER A 466 9.04 -25.53 -16.70
C SER A 466 9.77 -26.64 -15.94
N GLY A 467 9.40 -26.88 -14.67
CA GLY A 467 10.05 -27.82 -13.78
C GLY A 467 10.99 -27.16 -12.79
N ARG A 468 11.96 -27.92 -12.31
CA ARG A 468 12.95 -27.47 -11.32
C ARG A 468 14.28 -27.14 -11.99
N CYS A 469 14.86 -26.04 -11.59
CA CYS A 469 16.22 -25.71 -11.97
C CYS A 469 16.96 -25.05 -10.79
N SER A 470 18.28 -25.11 -10.83
CA SER A 470 19.12 -24.44 -9.86
C SER A 470 20.29 -23.78 -10.59
N MET A 471 20.68 -22.60 -10.13
CA MET A 471 21.79 -21.85 -10.72
C MET A 471 22.68 -21.27 -9.63
N LEU A 472 24.00 -21.33 -9.85
CA LEU A 472 24.97 -20.63 -9.02
C LEU A 472 24.89 -19.13 -9.28
N ILE A 473 24.83 -18.33 -8.21
CA ILE A 473 24.79 -16.87 -8.31
C ILE A 473 26.06 -16.32 -8.94
N ASP A 474 27.22 -16.93 -8.68
CA ASP A 474 28.50 -16.52 -9.26
C ASP A 474 28.56 -16.64 -10.80
N LYS A 475 27.64 -17.42 -11.37
CA LYS A 475 27.49 -17.58 -12.81
C LYS A 475 26.41 -16.70 -13.44
N LEU A 476 25.69 -15.97 -12.58
CA LEU A 476 24.73 -14.98 -12.98
C LEU A 476 25.40 -13.62 -13.13
#